data_2ce6c64719f56083c5f42b94863670aa
#
_entry.id   2ce6c64719f56083c5f42b94863670aa
#
_cell.length_a   1.000
_cell.length_b   1.000
_cell.length_c   1.000
_cell.angle_alpha   90.00
_cell.angle_beta   90.00
_cell.angle_gamma   90.00
#
_symmetry.space_group_name_H-M   'P 1'
#
loop_
_entity.id
_entity.type
_entity.pdbx_description
1 polymer ?
#
loop_
_entity_poly.entity_id
_entity_poly.type
_entity_poly.pdbx_seq_one_letter_code
_entity_poly.pdbx_strand_id
1 'polypeptide(L)'
;MRAHFSRLIPVGAAAIAATLAFAQELAFDPKAAAFIHKEGKTTIEGHAFLRRPDNAVENAVGQTVRLIPVTPYSEARFAQFYKGKKYLPAFQVPKMEADPEYASYTRTTTSDSNGRFTFENIAPGKYYVATQIVWRPKGNFFSEGGAVYDIVTVPNKDTKKVKFILTGP
;
A
#
# COMPACT_ATOMS: atom_id res chain seq x y z
N MET A 1 12.71 -79.19 -23.55
CA MET A 1 11.68 -78.12 -23.70
C MET A 1 11.82 -77.17 -22.49
N ARG A 2 12.37 -75.98 -22.71
CA ARG A 2 12.45 -74.92 -21.67
C ARG A 2 11.61 -73.76 -22.15
N ALA A 3 10.56 -73.45 -21.42
CA ALA A 3 9.66 -72.32 -21.68
C ALA A 3 10.24 -71.05 -21.01
N HIS A 4 10.52 -70.02 -21.81
CA HIS A 4 10.85 -68.70 -21.31
C HIS A 4 9.59 -67.88 -21.04
N PHE A 5 9.32 -67.56 -19.79
CA PHE A 5 8.30 -66.60 -19.40
C PHE A 5 8.89 -65.20 -19.47
N SER A 6 8.50 -64.41 -20.44
CA SER A 6 8.76 -62.97 -20.53
C SER A 6 7.84 -62.22 -19.56
N ARG A 7 8.38 -61.54 -18.57
CA ARG A 7 7.65 -60.65 -17.67
C ARG A 7 7.55 -59.27 -18.31
N LEU A 8 6.34 -58.88 -18.66
CA LEU A 8 6.00 -57.51 -19.02
C LEU A 8 5.93 -56.63 -17.77
N ILE A 9 6.75 -55.59 -17.72
CA ILE A 9 6.73 -54.56 -16.67
C ILE A 9 5.77 -53.45 -17.15
N PRO A 10 4.69 -53.10 -16.39
CA PRO A 10 3.87 -51.98 -16.78
C PRO A 10 4.60 -50.68 -16.40
N VAL A 11 4.79 -49.82 -17.43
CA VAL A 11 5.23 -48.45 -17.27
C VAL A 11 4.07 -47.64 -16.72
N GLY A 12 4.12 -47.33 -15.43
CA GLY A 12 3.17 -46.42 -14.79
C GLY A 12 3.37 -45.01 -15.28
N ALA A 13 2.42 -44.45 -16.00
CA ALA A 13 2.37 -43.05 -16.32
C ALA A 13 2.00 -42.25 -15.07
N ALA A 14 2.99 -41.57 -14.47
CA ALA A 14 2.73 -40.60 -13.42
C ALA A 14 2.15 -39.34 -14.03
N ALA A 15 0.85 -39.14 -13.89
CA ALA A 15 0.17 -37.90 -14.26
C ALA A 15 0.59 -36.83 -13.24
N ILE A 16 1.45 -35.91 -13.64
CA ILE A 16 1.78 -34.69 -12.88
C ILE A 16 0.57 -33.75 -13.01
N ALA A 17 -0.29 -33.76 -12.00
CA ALA A 17 -1.32 -32.75 -11.85
C ALA A 17 -0.65 -31.43 -11.46
N ALA A 18 -0.39 -30.57 -12.44
CA ALA A 18 -0.01 -29.19 -12.19
C ALA A 18 -1.25 -28.46 -11.61
N THR A 19 -1.32 -28.34 -10.30
CA THR A 19 -2.26 -27.46 -9.62
C THR A 19 -1.89 -26.02 -9.96
N LEU A 20 -2.61 -25.43 -10.90
CA LEU A 20 -2.62 -23.96 -11.10
C LEU A 20 -3.25 -23.36 -9.84
N ALA A 21 -2.42 -22.94 -8.90
CA ALA A 21 -2.84 -22.07 -7.81
C ALA A 21 -3.15 -20.71 -8.43
N PHE A 22 -4.42 -20.50 -8.79
CA PHE A 22 -4.93 -19.16 -9.00
C PHE A 22 -4.75 -18.44 -7.69
N ALA A 23 -3.90 -17.39 -7.66
CA ALA A 23 -3.86 -16.48 -6.55
C ALA A 23 -5.27 -15.87 -6.45
N GLN A 24 -6.05 -16.38 -5.51
CA GLN A 24 -7.39 -15.88 -5.25
C GLN A 24 -7.21 -14.45 -4.79
N GLU A 25 -7.73 -13.51 -5.58
CA GLU A 25 -7.69 -12.09 -5.19
C GLU A 25 -8.39 -11.97 -3.83
N LEU A 26 -7.67 -11.47 -2.84
CA LEU A 26 -8.16 -11.41 -1.47
C LEU A 26 -9.35 -10.45 -1.43
N ALA A 27 -10.53 -10.94 -1.07
CA ALA A 27 -11.72 -10.11 -0.95
C ALA A 27 -11.56 -9.09 0.18
N PHE A 28 -12.13 -7.90 -0.03
CA PHE A 28 -12.18 -6.88 1.02
C PHE A 28 -13.07 -7.34 2.18
N ASP A 29 -12.56 -7.22 3.41
CA ASP A 29 -13.32 -7.48 4.62
C ASP A 29 -13.62 -6.16 5.35
N PRO A 30 -14.86 -5.66 5.27
CA PRO A 30 -15.28 -4.44 5.96
C PRO A 30 -15.10 -4.52 7.48
N LYS A 31 -15.26 -5.70 8.08
CA LYS A 31 -15.12 -5.88 9.54
C LYS A 31 -13.67 -5.69 9.97
N ALA A 32 -12.71 -6.20 9.20
CA ALA A 32 -11.29 -6.01 9.48
C ALA A 32 -10.87 -4.54 9.40
N ALA A 33 -11.51 -3.74 8.53
CA ALA A 33 -11.22 -2.32 8.33
C ALA A 33 -12.06 -1.38 9.21
N ALA A 34 -13.10 -1.88 9.89
CA ALA A 34 -14.14 -1.07 10.58
C ALA A 34 -13.59 -0.12 11.67
N PHE A 35 -12.36 -0.37 12.17
CA PHE A 35 -11.78 0.52 13.19
C PHE A 35 -11.46 1.93 12.65
N ILE A 36 -11.41 2.16 11.33
CA ILE A 36 -11.24 3.50 10.74
C ILE A 36 -12.43 4.42 11.05
N HIS A 37 -13.62 3.84 11.24
CA HIS A 37 -14.84 4.57 11.58
C HIS A 37 -15.04 4.79 13.08
N LYS A 38 -14.23 4.14 13.92
CA LYS A 38 -14.29 4.35 15.35
C LYS A 38 -13.69 5.71 15.68
N GLU A 39 -14.37 6.43 16.55
CA GLU A 39 -13.87 7.67 17.09
C GLU A 39 -12.73 7.39 18.07
N GLY A 40 -11.60 8.01 17.85
CA GLY A 40 -10.42 7.94 18.71
C GLY A 40 -10.09 9.29 19.33
N LYS A 41 -8.99 9.35 20.09
CA LYS A 41 -8.54 10.58 20.76
C LYS A 41 -7.21 11.09 20.20
N THR A 42 -6.63 10.39 19.22
CA THR A 42 -5.30 10.69 18.71
C THR A 42 -5.38 11.54 17.45
N THR A 43 -4.54 12.55 17.39
CA THR A 43 -4.25 13.32 16.19
C THR A 43 -2.94 12.85 15.58
N ILE A 44 -2.94 12.50 14.30
CA ILE A 44 -1.72 12.26 13.51
C ILE A 44 -1.36 13.58 12.84
N GLU A 45 -0.20 14.13 13.19
CA GLU A 45 0.36 15.32 12.55
C GLU A 45 1.53 14.87 11.67
N GLY A 46 1.43 15.07 10.36
CA GLY A 46 2.42 14.59 9.40
C GLY A 46 3.03 15.67 8.53
N HIS A 47 4.17 15.33 7.95
CA HIS A 47 4.83 16.11 6.90
C HIS A 47 5.23 15.17 5.78
N ALA A 48 4.74 15.42 4.56
CA ALA A 48 5.02 14.63 3.38
C ALA A 48 5.90 15.41 2.39
N PHE A 49 7.01 14.81 1.98
CA PHE A 49 7.93 15.39 1.00
C PHE A 49 8.75 14.31 0.29
N LEU A 50 9.32 14.65 -0.84
CA LEU A 50 10.36 13.86 -1.51
C LEU A 50 11.67 14.66 -1.55
N ARG A 51 12.78 13.93 -1.58
CA ARG A 51 14.10 14.51 -1.75
C ARG A 51 14.54 14.29 -3.20
N ARG A 52 14.90 15.36 -3.87
CA ARG A 52 15.43 15.31 -5.24
C ARG A 52 16.89 14.85 -5.25
N PRO A 53 17.42 14.39 -6.41
CA PRO A 53 18.84 14.03 -6.52
C PRO A 53 19.82 15.16 -6.17
N ASP A 54 19.40 16.42 -6.36
CA ASP A 54 20.18 17.63 -5.99
C ASP A 54 20.00 18.03 -4.51
N ASN A 55 19.39 17.17 -3.68
CA ASN A 55 19.04 17.38 -2.27
C ASN A 55 17.95 18.43 -2.02
N ALA A 56 17.35 19.04 -3.03
CA ALA A 56 16.19 19.90 -2.83
C ALA A 56 15.00 19.08 -2.30
N VAL A 57 14.15 19.74 -1.53
CA VAL A 57 12.95 19.14 -0.96
C VAL A 57 11.72 19.59 -1.74
N GLU A 58 10.96 18.61 -2.23
CA GLU A 58 9.66 18.84 -2.86
C GLU A 58 8.55 18.43 -1.88
N ASN A 59 7.88 19.41 -1.31
CA ASN A 59 6.77 19.19 -0.41
C ASN A 59 5.52 18.70 -1.13
N ALA A 60 4.71 17.90 -0.46
CA ALA A 60 3.41 17.45 -0.96
C ALA A 60 2.36 18.59 -0.89
N VAL A 61 2.55 19.64 -1.67
CA VAL A 61 1.69 20.83 -1.61
C VAL A 61 0.32 20.56 -2.23
N GLY A 62 -0.74 20.73 -1.44
CA GLY A 62 -2.12 20.55 -1.92
C GLY A 62 -2.47 19.12 -2.32
N GLN A 63 -1.68 18.14 -1.90
CA GLN A 63 -1.89 16.74 -2.27
C GLN A 63 -2.88 16.05 -1.35
N THR A 64 -3.68 15.14 -1.91
CA THR A 64 -4.52 14.26 -1.10
C THR A 64 -3.65 13.25 -0.36
N VAL A 65 -3.71 13.26 0.97
CA VAL A 65 -3.11 12.25 1.82
C VAL A 65 -4.20 11.28 2.27
N ARG A 66 -3.91 9.98 2.18
CA ARG A 66 -4.84 8.90 2.53
C ARG A 66 -4.37 8.18 3.77
N LEU A 67 -5.30 7.91 4.67
CA LEU A 67 -5.11 7.08 5.86
C LEU A 67 -5.96 5.82 5.68
N ILE A 68 -5.31 4.67 5.62
CA ILE A 68 -5.91 3.40 5.22
C ILE A 68 -5.61 2.35 6.29
N PRO A 69 -6.61 1.64 6.86
CA PRO A 69 -6.38 0.56 7.80
C PRO A 69 -5.44 -0.51 7.25
N VAL A 70 -4.49 -0.98 8.05
CA VAL A 70 -3.67 -2.14 7.72
C VAL A 70 -4.52 -3.38 7.97
N THR A 71 -4.88 -4.06 6.90
CA THR A 71 -5.67 -5.30 6.86
C THR A 71 -5.06 -6.25 5.84
N PRO A 72 -5.36 -7.55 5.84
CA PRO A 72 -4.86 -8.46 4.81
C PRO A 72 -5.12 -7.97 3.39
N TYR A 73 -6.29 -7.39 3.13
CA TYR A 73 -6.63 -6.84 1.82
C TYR A 73 -5.74 -5.64 1.44
N SER A 74 -5.59 -4.66 2.34
CA SER A 74 -4.74 -3.49 2.07
C SER A 74 -3.26 -3.89 1.97
N GLU A 75 -2.79 -4.84 2.77
CA GLU A 75 -1.42 -5.37 2.68
C GLU A 75 -1.15 -5.98 1.31
N ALA A 76 -2.04 -6.86 0.82
CA ALA A 76 -1.92 -7.45 -0.51
C ALA A 76 -1.89 -6.39 -1.61
N ARG A 77 -2.77 -5.37 -1.51
CA ARG A 77 -2.80 -4.26 -2.47
C ARG A 77 -1.54 -3.42 -2.45
N PHE A 78 -1.02 -3.07 -1.28
CA PHE A 78 0.22 -2.31 -1.16
C PHE A 78 1.42 -3.12 -1.66
N ALA A 79 1.48 -4.41 -1.37
CA ALA A 79 2.51 -5.30 -1.89
C ALA A 79 2.49 -5.37 -3.42
N GLN A 80 1.31 -5.50 -4.03
CA GLN A 80 1.13 -5.52 -5.48
C GLN A 80 1.46 -4.17 -6.12
N PHE A 81 0.98 -3.06 -5.53
CA PHE A 81 1.18 -1.71 -6.05
C PHE A 81 2.64 -1.29 -5.97
N TYR A 82 3.25 -1.40 -4.80
CA TYR A 82 4.60 -0.89 -4.53
C TYR A 82 5.71 -1.93 -4.75
N LYS A 83 5.36 -3.21 -4.96
CA LYS A 83 6.31 -4.32 -5.21
C LYS A 83 7.44 -4.37 -4.18
N GLY A 84 7.08 -4.22 -2.90
CA GLY A 84 8.01 -4.23 -1.77
C GLY A 84 8.82 -2.94 -1.56
N LYS A 85 8.58 -1.90 -2.38
CA LYS A 85 9.20 -0.58 -2.21
C LYS A 85 8.24 0.33 -1.45
N LYS A 86 8.74 1.39 -0.81
CA LYS A 86 7.92 2.44 -0.18
C LYS A 86 7.62 3.63 -1.11
N TYR A 87 8.23 3.63 -2.28
CA TYR A 87 8.13 4.68 -3.28
C TYR A 87 8.06 4.08 -4.68
N LEU A 88 7.22 4.67 -5.53
CA LEU A 88 7.16 4.38 -6.96
C LEU A 88 7.25 5.69 -7.75
N PRO A 89 8.17 5.78 -8.74
CA PRO A 89 8.18 6.90 -9.68
C PRO A 89 6.83 7.09 -10.37
N ALA A 90 6.47 8.32 -10.69
CA ALA A 90 5.16 8.67 -11.24
C ALA A 90 4.80 7.86 -12.51
N PHE A 91 5.81 7.58 -13.37
CA PHE A 91 5.62 6.81 -14.60
C PHE A 91 5.45 5.29 -14.38
N GLN A 92 5.68 4.80 -13.15
CA GLN A 92 5.52 3.38 -12.76
C GLN A 92 4.25 3.13 -11.97
N VAL A 93 3.49 4.18 -11.62
CA VAL A 93 2.27 4.04 -10.83
C VAL A 93 1.22 3.28 -11.65
N PRO A 94 0.83 2.05 -11.24
CA PRO A 94 -0.14 1.26 -11.97
C PRO A 94 -1.56 1.76 -11.75
N LYS A 95 -2.44 1.53 -12.72
CA LYS A 95 -3.88 1.55 -12.47
C LYS A 95 -4.26 0.24 -11.80
N MET A 96 -4.94 0.31 -10.69
CA MET A 96 -5.44 -0.86 -9.96
C MET A 96 -6.88 -0.65 -9.58
N GLU A 97 -7.73 -1.57 -10.00
CA GLU A 97 -9.09 -1.63 -9.51
C GLU A 97 -9.10 -1.96 -8.01
N ALA A 98 -10.05 -1.44 -7.30
CA ALA A 98 -10.25 -1.73 -5.89
C ALA A 98 -11.68 -2.22 -5.69
N ASP A 99 -11.89 -2.96 -4.62
CA ASP A 99 -13.24 -3.25 -4.17
C ASP A 99 -14.02 -1.92 -4.00
N PRO A 100 -15.26 -1.82 -4.47
CA PRO A 100 -16.04 -0.58 -4.40
C PRO A 100 -16.20 -0.03 -2.98
N GLU A 101 -16.27 -0.91 -1.96
CA GLU A 101 -16.39 -0.49 -0.57
C GLU A 101 -15.07 0.01 0.03
N TYR A 102 -13.92 -0.39 -0.52
CA TYR A 102 -12.61 -0.04 0.04
C TYR A 102 -12.40 1.48 0.20
N ALA A 103 -12.94 2.28 -0.71
CA ALA A 103 -12.84 3.73 -0.64
C ALA A 103 -13.52 4.31 0.60
N SER A 104 -14.65 3.74 1.04
CA SER A 104 -15.38 4.18 2.22
C SER A 104 -14.63 3.89 3.53
N TYR A 105 -13.69 2.95 3.52
CA TYR A 105 -12.80 2.62 4.65
C TYR A 105 -11.44 3.34 4.55
N THR A 106 -11.40 4.46 3.83
CA THR A 106 -10.21 5.30 3.68
C THR A 106 -10.56 6.73 4.13
N ARG A 107 -9.78 7.28 5.05
CA ARG A 107 -9.90 8.71 5.39
C ARG A 107 -8.92 9.51 4.54
N THR A 108 -9.31 10.71 4.19
CA THR A 108 -8.49 11.62 3.38
C THR A 108 -8.37 12.98 4.05
N THR A 109 -7.25 13.63 3.82
CA THR A 109 -7.00 15.05 4.12
C THR A 109 -6.19 15.67 3.01
N THR A 110 -6.08 16.98 2.98
CA THR A 110 -5.23 17.70 2.03
C THR A 110 -4.04 18.31 2.76
N SER A 111 -2.84 18.13 2.23
CA SER A 111 -1.65 18.76 2.76
C SER A 111 -1.59 20.26 2.45
N ASP A 112 -1.01 21.04 3.34
CA ASP A 112 -0.83 22.48 3.20
C ASP A 112 0.32 22.86 2.25
N SER A 113 0.62 24.16 2.15
CA SER A 113 1.72 24.72 1.34
C SER A 113 3.12 24.26 1.78
N ASN A 114 3.25 23.69 2.96
CA ASN A 114 4.49 23.14 3.49
C ASN A 114 4.51 21.60 3.48
N GLY A 115 3.51 20.97 2.84
CA GLY A 115 3.36 19.51 2.82
C GLY A 115 2.91 18.90 4.16
N ARG A 116 2.41 19.71 5.09
CA ARG A 116 1.91 19.24 6.38
C ARG A 116 0.47 18.80 6.26
N PHE A 117 0.11 17.79 7.03
CA PHE A 117 -1.25 17.25 7.05
C PHE A 117 -1.63 16.78 8.45
N THR A 118 -2.94 16.69 8.69
CA THR A 118 -3.48 16.27 9.97
C THR A 118 -4.66 15.31 9.77
N PHE A 119 -4.71 14.27 10.59
CA PHE A 119 -5.87 13.42 10.79
C PHE A 119 -6.26 13.46 12.26
N GLU A 120 -7.49 13.87 12.56
CA GLU A 120 -8.00 13.99 13.92
C GLU A 120 -8.89 12.80 14.29
N ASN A 121 -9.05 12.58 15.60
CA ASN A 121 -9.96 11.57 16.15
C ASN A 121 -9.68 10.16 15.64
N ILE A 122 -8.40 9.78 15.56
CA ILE A 122 -7.98 8.48 15.06
C ILE A 122 -7.99 7.45 16.17
N ALA A 123 -8.69 6.34 15.91
CA ALA A 123 -8.73 5.18 16.80
C ALA A 123 -7.37 4.47 16.84
N PRO A 124 -7.05 3.73 17.93
CA PRO A 124 -5.88 2.88 17.98
C PRO A 124 -5.85 1.86 16.84
N GLY A 125 -4.68 1.66 16.25
CA GLY A 125 -4.51 0.74 15.13
C GLY A 125 -3.26 1.01 14.31
N LYS A 126 -3.05 0.22 13.27
CA LYS A 126 -2.02 0.44 12.25
C LYS A 126 -2.66 0.95 10.97
N TYR A 127 -2.04 1.94 10.37
CA TYR A 127 -2.55 2.57 9.16
C TYR A 127 -1.43 2.81 8.16
N TYR A 128 -1.71 2.57 6.90
CA TYR A 128 -0.93 3.14 5.81
C TYR A 128 -1.26 4.62 5.69
N VAL A 129 -0.22 5.45 5.57
CA VAL A 129 -0.33 6.84 5.12
C VAL A 129 0.28 6.91 3.75
N ALA A 130 -0.49 7.34 2.75
CA ALA A 130 -0.05 7.35 1.36
C ALA A 130 -0.45 8.65 0.65
N THR A 131 0.44 9.14 -0.21
CA THR A 131 0.18 10.29 -1.07
C THR A 131 0.96 10.19 -2.38
N GLN A 132 0.67 11.09 -3.32
CA GLN A 132 1.50 11.34 -4.48
C GLN A 132 2.15 12.71 -4.37
N ILE A 133 3.42 12.80 -4.73
CA ILE A 133 4.17 14.06 -4.77
C ILE A 133 4.75 14.14 -6.17
N VAL A 134 4.18 15.01 -6.98
CA VAL A 134 4.53 15.13 -8.40
C VAL A 134 4.78 16.60 -8.71
N TRP A 135 5.89 16.86 -9.37
CA TRP A 135 6.24 18.20 -9.85
C TRP A 135 6.69 18.14 -11.30
N ARG A 136 6.73 19.30 -11.95
CA ARG A 136 7.27 19.42 -13.30
C ARG A 136 8.44 20.40 -13.28
N PRO A 137 9.67 19.93 -13.49
CA PRO A 137 10.81 20.83 -13.61
C PRO A 137 10.62 21.81 -14.77
N LYS A 138 11.13 23.03 -14.58
CA LYS A 138 11.06 24.06 -15.63
C LYS A 138 11.80 23.59 -16.89
N GLY A 139 11.14 23.63 -18.02
CA GLY A 139 11.70 23.18 -19.31
C GLY A 139 11.63 21.67 -19.55
N ASN A 140 11.05 20.88 -18.64
CA ASN A 140 10.84 19.45 -18.84
C ASN A 140 9.37 19.17 -19.23
N PHE A 141 9.17 18.22 -20.17
CA PHE A 141 7.85 17.76 -20.58
C PHE A 141 7.30 16.69 -19.65
N PHE A 142 8.17 16.00 -18.91
CA PHE A 142 7.79 14.91 -18.03
C PHE A 142 7.67 15.37 -16.58
N SER A 143 6.66 14.83 -15.90
CA SER A 143 6.52 15.00 -14.46
C SER A 143 7.48 14.08 -13.73
N GLU A 144 8.09 14.58 -12.67
CA GLU A 144 8.92 13.85 -11.73
C GLU A 144 8.19 13.59 -10.43
N GLY A 145 8.81 12.82 -9.51
CA GLY A 145 8.19 12.43 -8.25
C GLY A 145 7.50 11.09 -8.34
N GLY A 146 6.49 10.86 -7.51
CA GLY A 146 5.80 9.59 -7.49
C GLY A 146 4.87 9.37 -6.30
N ALA A 147 4.44 8.12 -6.15
CA ALA A 147 3.63 7.67 -5.03
C ALA A 147 4.53 7.19 -3.89
N VAL A 148 4.18 7.58 -2.67
CA VAL A 148 4.93 7.22 -1.45
C VAL A 148 3.96 6.80 -0.37
N TYR A 149 4.37 5.83 0.45
CA TYR A 149 3.64 5.44 1.65
C TYR A 149 4.59 5.06 2.80
N ASP A 150 4.06 5.11 3.99
CA ASP A 150 4.64 4.45 5.17
C ASP A 150 3.53 4.06 6.15
N ILE A 151 3.89 3.33 7.19
CA ILE A 151 2.95 2.84 8.21
C ILE A 151 3.09 3.68 9.47
N VAL A 152 1.94 4.17 9.97
CA VAL A 152 1.83 4.80 11.28
C VAL A 152 1.09 3.88 12.23
N THR A 153 1.57 3.78 13.47
CA THR A 153 0.89 3.06 14.55
C THR A 153 0.33 4.06 15.55
N VAL A 154 -0.98 4.01 15.76
CA VAL A 154 -1.66 4.71 16.84
C VAL A 154 -1.79 3.76 18.02
N PRO A 155 -1.10 4.01 19.14
CA PRO A 155 -1.08 3.09 20.27
C PRO A 155 -2.42 3.05 21.02
N ASN A 156 -2.71 1.93 21.67
CA ASN A 156 -3.88 1.76 22.53
C ASN A 156 -3.67 2.39 23.94
N LYS A 157 -3.09 3.59 23.96
CA LYS A 157 -2.86 4.40 25.17
C LYS A 157 -3.45 5.78 24.93
N ASP A 158 -3.61 6.58 25.98
CA ASP A 158 -4.07 7.97 25.87
C ASP A 158 -3.02 8.89 25.20
N THR A 159 -2.65 8.54 23.99
CA THR A 159 -1.72 9.31 23.16
C THR A 159 -2.51 10.36 22.40
N LYS A 160 -2.31 11.63 22.76
CA LYS A 160 -3.02 12.75 22.10
C LYS A 160 -2.48 13.04 20.71
N LYS A 161 -1.18 12.86 20.48
CA LYS A 161 -0.52 13.19 19.21
C LYS A 161 0.50 12.15 18.79
N VAL A 162 0.48 11.81 17.50
CA VAL A 162 1.52 11.03 16.81
C VAL A 162 2.11 11.90 15.72
N LYS A 163 3.43 12.17 15.79
CA LYS A 163 4.15 12.85 14.71
C LYS A 163 4.60 11.84 13.67
N PHE A 164 4.47 12.20 12.41
CA PHE A 164 4.75 11.29 11.30
C PHE A 164 5.45 12.00 10.13
N ILE A 165 6.48 11.37 9.59
CA ILE A 165 7.17 11.86 8.38
C ILE A 165 6.93 10.84 7.27
N LEU A 166 6.43 11.33 6.15
CA LEU A 166 6.19 10.56 4.94
C LEU A 166 7.16 11.04 3.86
N THR A 167 8.13 10.21 3.56
CA THR A 167 9.14 10.54 2.55
C THR A 167 9.53 9.30 1.73
N GLY A 168 9.97 9.54 0.53
CA GLY A 168 10.64 8.54 -0.30
C GLY A 168 12.16 8.57 -0.11
N PRO A 169 12.88 7.76 -0.92
CA PRO A 169 14.35 7.74 -0.93
C PRO A 169 14.93 9.09 -1.31
#